data_63ce877f7280ea6bc7a8097bb3437415
#
_entry.id   63ce877f7280ea6bc7a8097bb3437415
#
_cell.length_a   1.000
_cell.length_b   1.000
_cell.length_c   1.000
_cell.angle_alpha   90.00
_cell.angle_beta   90.00
_cell.angle_gamma   90.00
#
_symmetry.space_group_name_H-M   'P 1'
#
loop_
_entity.id
_entity.type
_entity.pdbx_description
1 polymer ?
#
loop_
_entity_poly.entity_id
_entity_poly.type
_entity_poly.pdbx_seq_one_letter_code
_entity_poly.pdbx_strand_id
1 'polypeptide(L)'
;MLSVDIERRIGAFRLAATFQAGEGVTALFGRSGSGKTSTVDAIAGLLRPDRGRIEINGETLFDAARGIDVPTPRRRVGYVFQEGRLFPHLSVRQNLNYAGLFSRGMPASGFDRMVELLGLRDLLDRRPGNLSGGEKQRVAIGRALLSSPRLLLLDEPLASLDAHRKNEVLQYIELIRDEVEVPIVYVSHAVEEVVRIADTVVLMSAGGVLAVGPAEDVMGRPDLRPAEGTFEGGAVIDARVIEQDMEHDLATLAFDGG
;
A
#
# COMPACT_ATOMS: atom_id res chain seq x y z
N MET A 1 4.92 6.79 12.59
CA MET A 1 5.73 5.55 12.68
C MET A 1 4.82 4.38 13.07
N LEU A 2 4.81 3.28 12.31
CA LEU A 2 4.08 2.04 12.61
C LEU A 2 5.06 1.04 13.23
N SER A 3 4.69 0.39 14.32
CA SER A 3 5.42 -0.74 14.93
C SER A 3 4.50 -1.96 14.99
N VAL A 4 4.98 -3.07 14.45
CA VAL A 4 4.26 -4.35 14.39
C VAL A 4 5.16 -5.43 14.98
N ASP A 5 4.65 -6.13 15.98
CA ASP A 5 5.26 -7.33 16.56
C ASP A 5 4.11 -8.27 16.93
N ILE A 6 3.79 -9.21 16.06
CA ILE A 6 2.59 -10.05 16.19
C ILE A 6 2.87 -11.50 15.85
N GLU A 7 2.15 -12.39 16.56
CA GLU A 7 2.04 -13.80 16.21
C GLU A 7 0.57 -14.19 16.04
N ARG A 8 0.28 -14.99 15.00
CA ARG A 8 -1.03 -15.58 14.80
C ARG A 8 -0.92 -16.96 14.16
N ARG A 9 -1.69 -17.92 14.66
CA ARG A 9 -1.85 -19.24 14.04
C ARG A 9 -3.16 -19.30 13.25
N ILE A 10 -3.06 -19.59 11.94
CA ILE A 10 -4.21 -19.70 11.03
C ILE A 10 -4.20 -21.13 10.45
N GLY A 11 -4.87 -22.06 11.11
CA GLY A 11 -4.77 -23.49 10.76
C GLY A 11 -3.35 -24.03 10.91
N ALA A 12 -2.73 -24.50 9.83
CA ALA A 12 -1.35 -24.94 9.79
C ALA A 12 -0.34 -23.79 9.59
N PHE A 13 -0.79 -22.62 9.11
CA PHE A 13 0.07 -21.46 8.86
C PHE A 13 0.33 -20.68 10.15
N ARG A 14 1.59 -20.28 10.36
CA ARG A 14 2.01 -19.42 11.47
C ARG A 14 2.50 -18.10 10.92
N LEU A 15 1.81 -17.03 11.26
CA LEU A 15 2.27 -15.65 11.05
C LEU A 15 3.12 -15.23 12.25
N ALA A 16 4.32 -14.71 12.00
CA ALA A 16 5.19 -14.08 13.00
C ALA A 16 5.88 -12.88 12.33
N ALA A 17 5.27 -11.70 12.45
CA ALA A 17 5.72 -10.50 11.77
C ALA A 17 6.19 -9.45 12.77
N THR A 18 7.49 -9.10 12.68
CA THR A 18 8.12 -8.06 13.51
C THR A 18 8.84 -7.07 12.60
N PHE A 19 8.36 -5.83 12.54
CA PHE A 19 8.98 -4.76 11.78
C PHE A 19 8.54 -3.38 12.26
N GLN A 20 9.27 -2.36 11.81
CA GLN A 20 8.90 -0.96 11.97
C GLN A 20 8.81 -0.32 10.59
N ALA A 21 7.81 0.55 10.42
CA ALA A 21 7.59 1.35 9.22
C ALA A 21 7.62 2.84 9.61
N GLY A 22 8.38 3.62 8.84
CA GLY A 22 8.52 5.06 9.05
C GLY A 22 7.41 5.89 8.41
N GLU A 23 7.77 7.09 8.00
CA GLU A 23 7.01 7.94 7.08
C GLU A 23 7.21 7.42 5.65
N GLY A 24 6.38 7.90 4.72
CA GLY A 24 6.43 7.46 3.33
C GLY A 24 5.77 6.10 3.08
N VAL A 25 6.28 5.37 2.09
CA VAL A 25 5.72 4.09 1.62
C VAL A 25 6.56 2.92 2.11
N THR A 26 5.95 2.05 2.92
CA THR A 26 6.54 0.77 3.32
C THR A 26 5.87 -0.37 2.55
N ALA A 27 6.62 -1.06 1.69
CA ALA A 27 6.12 -2.22 0.96
C ALA A 27 6.26 -3.51 1.76
N LEU A 28 5.16 -4.24 1.94
CA LEU A 28 5.19 -5.65 2.33
C LEU A 28 5.33 -6.49 1.07
N PHE A 29 6.50 -7.03 0.85
CA PHE A 29 6.86 -7.75 -0.36
C PHE A 29 7.09 -9.23 -0.09
N GLY A 30 6.73 -10.11 -1.04
CA GLY A 30 6.92 -11.55 -0.94
C GLY A 30 5.91 -12.33 -1.76
N ARG A 31 6.11 -13.64 -1.87
CA ARG A 31 5.24 -14.54 -2.65
C ARG A 31 3.81 -14.58 -2.10
N SER A 32 2.87 -15.01 -2.94
CA SER A 32 1.50 -15.30 -2.49
C SER A 32 1.54 -16.31 -1.34
N GLY A 33 0.72 -16.09 -0.31
CA GLY A 33 0.71 -16.92 0.90
C GLY A 33 1.82 -16.63 1.92
N SER A 34 2.70 -15.63 1.72
CA SER A 34 3.75 -15.28 2.70
C SER A 34 3.21 -14.58 3.98
N GLY A 35 1.93 -14.21 4.03
CA GLY A 35 1.32 -13.59 5.21
C GLY A 35 1.09 -12.08 5.12
N LYS A 36 1.36 -11.44 3.98
CA LYS A 36 1.20 -9.98 3.76
C LYS A 36 -0.20 -9.48 4.09
N THR A 37 -1.23 -10.02 3.43
CA THR A 37 -2.63 -9.68 3.68
C THR A 37 -3.03 -9.93 5.14
N SER A 38 -2.61 -11.06 5.74
CA SER A 38 -2.89 -11.32 7.16
C SER A 38 -2.25 -10.29 8.09
N THR A 39 -1.07 -9.77 7.73
CA THR A 39 -0.40 -8.71 8.48
C THR A 39 -1.17 -7.39 8.39
N VAL A 40 -1.57 -6.96 7.19
CA VAL A 40 -2.37 -5.72 7.05
C VAL A 40 -3.77 -5.86 7.66
N ASP A 41 -4.38 -7.05 7.58
CA ASP A 41 -5.64 -7.34 8.29
C ASP A 41 -5.49 -7.22 9.81
N ALA A 42 -4.36 -7.66 10.36
CA ALA A 42 -4.08 -7.49 11.79
C ALA A 42 -3.90 -6.02 12.16
N ILE A 43 -3.19 -5.23 11.34
CA ILE A 43 -3.03 -3.77 11.54
C ILE A 43 -4.40 -3.07 11.47
N ALA A 44 -5.23 -3.42 10.51
CA ALA A 44 -6.57 -2.87 10.35
C ALA A 44 -7.55 -3.29 11.47
N GLY A 45 -7.26 -4.38 12.20
CA GLY A 45 -8.16 -4.94 13.21
C GLY A 45 -9.23 -5.88 12.62
N LEU A 46 -9.02 -6.38 11.41
CA LEU A 46 -9.85 -7.40 10.77
C LEU A 46 -9.42 -8.82 11.18
N LEU A 47 -8.15 -8.99 11.53
CA LEU A 47 -7.58 -10.20 12.10
C LEU A 47 -7.02 -9.89 13.50
N ARG A 48 -7.44 -10.62 14.52
CA ARG A 48 -6.91 -10.47 15.87
C ARG A 48 -5.67 -11.37 16.03
N PRO A 49 -4.48 -10.82 16.34
CA PRO A 49 -3.30 -11.62 16.67
C PRO A 49 -3.50 -12.45 17.96
N ASP A 50 -2.77 -13.57 18.09
CA ASP A 50 -2.77 -14.37 19.32
C ASP A 50 -1.86 -13.75 20.37
N ARG A 51 -0.74 -13.12 19.93
CA ARG A 51 0.28 -12.48 20.78
C ARG A 51 0.82 -11.22 20.11
N GLY A 52 1.50 -10.41 20.92
CA GLY A 52 2.27 -9.29 20.43
C GLY A 52 1.55 -7.95 20.56
N ARG A 53 2.03 -6.97 19.79
CA ARG A 53 1.64 -5.57 19.88
C ARG A 53 1.62 -4.89 18.53
N ILE A 54 0.70 -3.95 18.33
CA ILE A 54 0.63 -3.05 17.17
C ILE A 54 0.48 -1.63 17.67
N GLU A 55 1.32 -0.71 17.17
CA GLU A 55 1.28 0.70 17.50
C GLU A 55 1.37 1.57 16.24
N ILE A 56 0.63 2.68 16.23
CA ILE A 56 0.75 3.74 15.23
C ILE A 56 0.99 5.06 15.96
N ASN A 57 2.09 5.74 15.64
CA ASN A 57 2.48 7.03 16.23
C ASN A 57 2.47 7.01 17.77
N GLY A 58 2.96 5.92 18.38
CA GLY A 58 3.03 5.74 19.82
C GLY A 58 1.69 5.34 20.49
N GLU A 59 0.59 5.30 19.75
CA GLU A 59 -0.68 4.80 20.25
C GLU A 59 -0.80 3.30 20.03
N THR A 60 -1.05 2.54 21.11
CA THR A 60 -1.24 1.11 21.07
C THR A 60 -2.62 0.76 20.52
N LEU A 61 -2.68 0.06 19.38
CA LEU A 61 -3.92 -0.44 18.77
C LEU A 61 -4.28 -1.84 19.22
N PHE A 62 -3.25 -2.64 19.44
CA PHE A 62 -3.37 -4.01 19.94
C PHE A 62 -2.22 -4.31 20.89
N ASP A 63 -2.51 -4.98 21.99
CA ASP A 63 -1.53 -5.50 22.93
C ASP A 63 -2.16 -6.70 23.66
N ALA A 64 -1.70 -7.91 23.31
CA ALA A 64 -2.24 -9.14 23.86
C ALA A 64 -2.00 -9.26 25.38
N ALA A 65 -0.84 -8.82 25.87
CA ALA A 65 -0.47 -8.90 27.28
C ALA A 65 -1.28 -7.94 28.16
N ARG A 66 -1.64 -6.77 27.60
CA ARG A 66 -2.43 -5.73 28.29
C ARG A 66 -3.93 -5.84 28.02
N GLY A 67 -4.37 -6.78 27.17
CA GLY A 67 -5.78 -6.93 26.79
C GLY A 67 -6.32 -5.77 25.95
N ILE A 68 -5.44 -5.00 25.28
CA ILE A 68 -5.84 -3.89 24.43
C ILE A 68 -6.17 -4.42 23.03
N ASP A 69 -7.37 -4.09 22.54
CA ASP A 69 -7.78 -4.40 21.15
C ASP A 69 -8.73 -3.29 20.69
N VAL A 70 -8.16 -2.27 20.03
CA VAL A 70 -8.92 -1.15 19.51
C VAL A 70 -9.80 -1.60 18.35
N PRO A 71 -11.12 -1.42 18.39
CA PRO A 71 -12.02 -1.81 17.31
C PRO A 71 -11.67 -1.12 15.98
N THR A 72 -11.79 -1.86 14.86
CA THR A 72 -11.46 -1.38 13.50
C THR A 72 -11.90 0.05 13.20
N PRO A 73 -13.16 0.49 13.47
CA PRO A 73 -13.58 1.86 13.16
C PRO A 73 -12.82 2.94 13.94
N ARG A 74 -12.27 2.60 15.11
CA ARG A 74 -11.52 3.52 15.97
C ARG A 74 -10.03 3.57 15.65
N ARG A 75 -9.52 2.61 14.85
CA ARG A 75 -8.10 2.59 14.44
C ARG A 75 -7.75 3.71 13.48
N ARG A 76 -8.74 4.32 12.82
CA ARG A 76 -8.53 5.39 11.82
C ARG A 76 -7.53 4.98 10.74
N VAL A 77 -7.69 3.77 10.22
CA VAL A 77 -6.88 3.21 9.13
C VAL A 77 -7.70 3.20 7.85
N GLY A 78 -7.18 3.79 6.80
CA GLY A 78 -7.75 3.67 5.46
C GLY A 78 -7.34 2.34 4.87
N TYR A 79 -8.28 1.51 4.40
CA TYR A 79 -7.99 0.22 3.79
C TYR A 79 -8.55 0.14 2.38
N VAL A 80 -7.68 -0.07 1.42
CA VAL A 80 -8.00 -0.36 0.03
C VAL A 80 -7.72 -1.82 -0.24
N PHE A 81 -8.77 -2.58 -0.47
CA PHE A 81 -8.71 -4.01 -0.78
C PHE A 81 -8.34 -4.22 -2.26
N GLN A 82 -7.85 -5.40 -2.60
CA GLN A 82 -7.53 -5.81 -3.96
C GLN A 82 -8.69 -5.54 -4.95
N GLU A 83 -9.93 -5.78 -4.55
CA GLU A 83 -11.13 -5.52 -5.36
C GLU A 83 -11.77 -4.16 -5.07
N GLY A 84 -11.11 -3.17 -4.54
CA GLY A 84 -11.62 -1.81 -4.27
C GLY A 84 -12.91 -1.71 -3.43
N ARG A 85 -13.78 -2.70 -3.43
CA ARG A 85 -15.04 -2.84 -2.63
C ARG A 85 -15.86 -1.57 -2.56
N LEU A 86 -16.15 -0.98 -3.72
CA LEU A 86 -17.04 0.19 -3.80
C LEU A 86 -18.50 -0.21 -3.54
N PHE A 87 -19.28 0.73 -3.00
CA PHE A 87 -20.72 0.55 -2.84
C PHE A 87 -21.42 0.62 -4.19
N PRO A 88 -21.95 -0.47 -4.74
CA PRO A 88 -22.42 -0.53 -6.14
C PRO A 88 -23.67 0.31 -6.39
N HIS A 89 -24.47 0.58 -5.36
CA HIS A 89 -25.71 1.36 -5.41
C HIS A 89 -25.45 2.88 -5.28
N LEU A 90 -24.26 3.30 -4.89
CA LEU A 90 -23.86 4.70 -4.73
C LEU A 90 -23.08 5.19 -5.95
N SER A 91 -23.23 6.49 -6.29
CA SER A 91 -22.36 7.12 -7.29
C SER A 91 -20.92 7.27 -6.75
N VAL A 92 -19.96 7.64 -7.61
CA VAL A 92 -18.58 7.95 -7.21
C VAL A 92 -18.56 9.04 -6.14
N ARG A 93 -19.28 10.14 -6.35
CA ARG A 93 -19.44 11.22 -5.36
C ARG A 93 -19.92 10.71 -4.01
N GLN A 94 -20.91 9.84 -4.00
CA GLN A 94 -21.45 9.26 -2.79
C GLN A 94 -20.49 8.28 -2.12
N ASN A 95 -19.76 7.48 -2.90
CA ASN A 95 -18.70 6.61 -2.40
C ASN A 95 -17.61 7.41 -1.70
N LEU A 96 -17.14 8.50 -2.34
CA LEU A 96 -16.10 9.38 -1.77
C LEU A 96 -16.56 10.07 -0.48
N ASN A 97 -17.80 10.55 -0.44
CA ASN A 97 -18.35 11.21 0.73
C ASN A 97 -18.82 10.25 1.83
N TYR A 98 -18.81 8.95 1.60
CA TYR A 98 -19.35 7.97 2.54
C TYR A 98 -18.72 8.07 3.94
N ALA A 99 -17.41 8.26 3.99
CA ALA A 99 -16.69 8.43 5.25
C ALA A 99 -17.11 9.68 6.02
N GLY A 100 -17.47 10.76 5.31
CA GLY A 100 -17.96 12.02 5.92
C GLY A 100 -19.27 11.88 6.67
N LEU A 101 -20.06 10.82 6.40
CA LEU A 101 -21.30 10.53 7.15
C LEU A 101 -21.03 10.03 8.58
N PHE A 102 -19.82 9.50 8.84
CA PHE A 102 -19.46 8.85 10.10
C PHE A 102 -18.29 9.52 10.83
N SER A 103 -17.62 10.45 10.19
CA SER A 103 -16.54 11.26 10.76
C SER A 103 -16.89 12.74 10.70
N ARG A 104 -16.32 13.56 11.60
CA ARG A 104 -16.36 15.02 11.45
C ARG A 104 -15.61 15.37 10.18
N GLY A 105 -16.35 15.56 9.09
CA GLY A 105 -15.89 15.53 7.72
C GLY A 105 -14.69 16.42 7.41
N MET A 106 -13.95 16.00 6.38
CA MET A 106 -12.96 16.84 5.74
C MET A 106 -13.64 18.10 5.20
N PRO A 107 -12.99 19.28 5.24
CA PRO A 107 -13.52 20.50 4.62
C PRO A 107 -13.84 20.26 3.13
N ALA A 108 -14.82 20.95 2.59
CA ALA A 108 -15.18 20.84 1.15
C ALA A 108 -13.97 21.03 0.23
N SER A 109 -13.02 21.89 0.60
CA SER A 109 -11.74 22.10 -0.11
C SER A 109 -10.89 20.83 -0.21
N GLY A 110 -10.94 19.93 0.79
CA GLY A 110 -10.23 18.66 0.76
C GLY A 110 -10.86 17.65 -0.22
N PHE A 111 -12.19 17.69 -0.38
CA PHE A 111 -12.89 16.86 -1.35
C PHE A 111 -12.52 17.23 -2.78
N ASP A 112 -12.59 18.53 -3.12
CA ASP A 112 -12.29 19.00 -4.48
C ASP A 112 -10.83 18.76 -4.85
N ARG A 113 -9.88 18.99 -3.93
CA ARG A 113 -8.46 18.68 -4.10
C ARG A 113 -8.26 17.18 -4.37
N MET A 114 -8.92 16.31 -3.62
CA MET A 114 -8.81 14.85 -3.79
C MET A 114 -9.40 14.39 -5.13
N VAL A 115 -10.54 14.98 -5.54
CA VAL A 115 -11.16 14.70 -6.85
C VAL A 115 -10.23 15.10 -7.98
N GLU A 116 -9.54 16.22 -7.86
CA GLU A 116 -8.57 16.70 -8.86
C GLU A 116 -7.31 15.85 -8.88
N LEU A 117 -6.71 15.60 -7.71
CA LEU A 117 -5.52 14.77 -7.55
C LEU A 117 -5.68 13.38 -8.18
N LEU A 118 -6.85 12.76 -8.03
CA LEU A 118 -7.15 11.42 -8.54
C LEU A 118 -7.82 11.40 -9.92
N GLY A 119 -8.02 12.56 -10.56
CA GLY A 119 -8.65 12.66 -11.88
C GLY A 119 -10.08 12.10 -11.91
N LEU A 120 -10.89 12.37 -10.88
CA LEU A 120 -12.22 11.79 -10.73
C LEU A 120 -13.38 12.72 -11.13
N ARG A 121 -13.10 13.95 -11.59
CA ARG A 121 -14.12 14.98 -11.83
C ARG A 121 -15.24 14.52 -12.77
N ASP A 122 -14.88 13.92 -13.90
CA ASP A 122 -15.84 13.46 -14.93
C ASP A 122 -16.51 12.13 -14.58
N LEU A 123 -16.11 11.52 -13.46
CA LEU A 123 -16.63 10.24 -13.00
C LEU A 123 -17.63 10.38 -11.84
N LEU A 124 -17.75 11.56 -11.24
CA LEU A 124 -18.46 11.77 -9.97
C LEU A 124 -19.91 11.27 -9.96
N ASP A 125 -20.61 11.40 -11.08
CA ASP A 125 -22.01 11.01 -11.19
C ASP A 125 -22.20 9.56 -11.70
N ARG A 126 -21.11 8.89 -12.10
CA ARG A 126 -21.14 7.49 -12.50
C ARG A 126 -21.29 6.55 -11.30
N ARG A 127 -21.82 5.35 -11.58
CA ARG A 127 -21.85 4.23 -10.62
C ARG A 127 -20.68 3.28 -10.86
N PRO A 128 -20.23 2.53 -9.84
CA PRO A 128 -19.08 1.62 -9.95
C PRO A 128 -19.18 0.62 -11.11
N GLY A 129 -20.37 0.18 -11.49
CA GLY A 129 -20.58 -0.72 -12.63
C GLY A 129 -20.11 -0.17 -13.98
N ASN A 130 -20.05 1.17 -14.11
CA ASN A 130 -19.67 1.87 -15.34
C ASN A 130 -18.22 2.42 -15.29
N LEU A 131 -17.40 1.91 -14.35
CA LEU A 131 -16.02 2.29 -14.19
C LEU A 131 -15.09 1.17 -14.65
N SER A 132 -13.97 1.53 -15.24
CA SER A 132 -12.83 0.63 -15.47
C SER A 132 -12.22 0.16 -14.15
N GLY A 133 -11.35 -0.86 -14.18
CA GLY A 133 -10.64 -1.34 -13.01
C GLY A 133 -9.79 -0.26 -12.34
N GLY A 134 -9.02 0.51 -13.12
CA GLY A 134 -8.20 1.61 -12.62
C GLY A 134 -9.03 2.76 -12.02
N GLU A 135 -10.14 3.13 -12.67
CA GLU A 135 -11.07 4.14 -12.12
C GLU A 135 -11.68 3.68 -10.78
N LYS A 136 -12.08 2.41 -10.67
CA LYS A 136 -12.56 1.84 -9.40
C LYS A 136 -11.51 1.93 -8.31
N GLN A 137 -10.27 1.64 -8.65
CA GLN A 137 -9.17 1.68 -7.71
C GLN A 137 -8.89 3.10 -7.22
N ARG A 138 -8.85 4.09 -8.13
CA ARG A 138 -8.71 5.51 -7.77
C ARG A 138 -9.84 5.99 -6.85
N VAL A 139 -11.08 5.59 -7.12
CA VAL A 139 -12.22 5.91 -6.24
C VAL A 139 -12.09 5.26 -4.87
N ALA A 140 -11.61 4.00 -4.79
CA ALA A 140 -11.40 3.31 -3.53
C ALA A 140 -10.31 3.99 -2.68
N ILE A 141 -9.20 4.40 -3.31
CA ILE A 141 -8.13 5.18 -2.67
C ILE A 141 -8.67 6.52 -2.18
N GLY A 142 -9.37 7.27 -3.02
CA GLY A 142 -9.98 8.55 -2.64
C GLY A 142 -10.94 8.43 -1.46
N ARG A 143 -11.79 7.40 -1.46
CA ARG A 143 -12.68 7.10 -0.33
C ARG A 143 -11.91 6.82 0.96
N ALA A 144 -10.82 6.07 0.88
CA ALA A 144 -10.00 5.77 2.04
C ALA A 144 -9.31 7.03 2.59
N LEU A 145 -8.74 7.88 1.73
CA LEU A 145 -8.06 9.12 2.11
C LEU A 145 -9.04 10.16 2.69
N LEU A 146 -10.24 10.29 2.10
CA LEU A 146 -11.27 11.22 2.59
C LEU A 146 -11.83 10.84 3.96
N SER A 147 -11.51 9.65 4.48
CA SER A 147 -11.80 9.30 5.87
C SER A 147 -10.82 9.92 6.89
N SER A 148 -9.83 10.70 6.42
CA SER A 148 -8.75 11.28 7.22
C SER A 148 -8.01 10.21 8.05
N PRO A 149 -7.47 9.18 7.40
CA PRO A 149 -6.78 8.09 8.07
C PRO A 149 -5.42 8.58 8.60
N ARG A 150 -4.90 7.91 9.62
CA ARG A 150 -3.53 8.09 10.11
C ARG A 150 -2.54 7.08 9.51
N LEU A 151 -3.05 6.11 8.76
CA LEU A 151 -2.30 5.11 8.02
C LEU A 151 -3.17 4.65 6.85
N LEU A 152 -2.60 4.54 5.65
CA LEU A 152 -3.25 3.97 4.48
C LEU A 152 -2.68 2.58 4.21
N LEU A 153 -3.55 1.58 4.10
CA LEU A 153 -3.20 0.20 3.72
C LEU A 153 -3.71 -0.06 2.30
N LEU A 154 -2.82 -0.45 1.41
CA LEU A 154 -3.12 -0.81 0.02
C LEU A 154 -2.76 -2.28 -0.18
N ASP A 155 -3.76 -3.17 -0.23
CA ASP A 155 -3.54 -4.61 -0.35
C ASP A 155 -3.68 -5.08 -1.79
N GLU A 156 -2.54 -5.32 -2.45
CA GLU A 156 -2.41 -5.70 -3.86
C GLU A 156 -3.29 -4.85 -4.80
N PRO A 157 -3.22 -3.50 -4.71
CA PRO A 157 -4.20 -2.62 -5.34
C PRO A 157 -4.20 -2.69 -6.87
N LEU A 158 -3.17 -3.27 -7.49
CA LEU A 158 -3.00 -3.31 -8.95
C LEU A 158 -3.10 -4.73 -9.53
N ALA A 159 -3.31 -5.76 -8.71
CA ALA A 159 -3.22 -7.15 -9.14
C ALA A 159 -4.21 -7.53 -10.26
N SER A 160 -5.38 -6.87 -10.32
CA SER A 160 -6.43 -7.15 -11.31
C SER A 160 -6.37 -6.27 -12.57
N LEU A 161 -5.32 -5.44 -12.72
CA LEU A 161 -5.19 -4.47 -13.81
C LEU A 161 -4.20 -4.97 -14.88
N ASP A 162 -4.47 -4.58 -16.12
CA ASP A 162 -3.48 -4.71 -17.21
C ASP A 162 -2.32 -3.72 -17.04
N ALA A 163 -1.22 -3.92 -17.77
CA ALA A 163 0.02 -3.16 -17.62
C ALA A 163 -0.18 -1.64 -17.81
N HIS A 164 -1.01 -1.23 -18.79
CA HIS A 164 -1.27 0.19 -19.03
C HIS A 164 -1.99 0.84 -17.85
N ARG A 165 -3.04 0.20 -17.35
CA ARG A 165 -3.82 0.69 -16.19
C ARG A 165 -3.03 0.63 -14.89
N LYS A 166 -2.15 -0.36 -14.72
CA LYS A 166 -1.21 -0.39 -13.60
C LYS A 166 -0.35 0.86 -13.54
N ASN A 167 0.29 1.22 -14.67
CA ASN A 167 1.13 2.41 -14.76
C ASN A 167 0.33 3.69 -14.47
N GLU A 168 -0.90 3.79 -14.98
CA GLU A 168 -1.78 4.92 -14.70
C GLU A 168 -2.06 5.04 -13.17
N VAL A 169 -2.45 3.95 -12.51
CA VAL A 169 -2.78 4.01 -11.07
C VAL A 169 -1.53 4.22 -10.22
N LEU A 170 -0.36 3.66 -10.62
CA LEU A 170 0.92 3.92 -9.94
C LEU A 170 1.27 5.40 -9.89
N GLN A 171 1.07 6.13 -10.99
CA GLN A 171 1.29 7.59 -11.02
C GLN A 171 0.43 8.32 -9.97
N TYR A 172 -0.82 7.90 -9.77
CA TYR A 172 -1.65 8.48 -8.72
C TYR A 172 -1.18 8.11 -7.31
N ILE A 173 -0.62 6.90 -7.11
CA ILE A 173 -0.06 6.51 -5.81
C ILE A 173 1.21 7.33 -5.52
N GLU A 174 2.06 7.58 -6.52
CA GLU A 174 3.21 8.49 -6.42
C GLU A 174 2.78 9.91 -6.02
N LEU A 175 1.79 10.47 -6.70
CA LEU A 175 1.23 11.78 -6.35
C LEU A 175 0.70 11.82 -4.92
N ILE A 176 0.02 10.75 -4.47
CA ILE A 176 -0.48 10.67 -3.09
C ILE A 176 0.69 10.63 -2.10
N ARG A 177 1.73 9.83 -2.36
CA ARG A 177 2.95 9.78 -1.53
C ARG A 177 3.56 11.16 -1.34
N ASP A 178 3.63 11.93 -2.43
CA ASP A 178 4.31 13.24 -2.45
C ASP A 178 3.43 14.39 -1.88
N GLU A 179 2.10 14.27 -2.01
CA GLU A 179 1.13 15.33 -1.67
C GLU A 179 0.41 15.13 -0.33
N VAL A 180 0.38 13.89 0.19
CA VAL A 180 -0.43 13.54 1.36
C VAL A 180 0.48 12.98 2.45
N GLU A 181 0.57 13.70 3.57
CA GLU A 181 1.37 13.32 4.74
C GLU A 181 0.74 12.16 5.54
N VAL A 182 0.40 11.05 4.86
CA VAL A 182 -0.14 9.83 5.49
C VAL A 182 0.78 8.67 5.18
N PRO A 183 1.34 7.99 6.17
CA PRO A 183 2.14 6.79 5.95
C PRO A 183 1.34 5.73 5.17
N ILE A 184 1.99 5.05 4.23
CA ILE A 184 1.37 4.05 3.37
C ILE A 184 2.04 2.69 3.62
N VAL A 185 1.24 1.66 3.87
CA VAL A 185 1.68 0.26 3.77
C VAL A 185 1.12 -0.30 2.47
N TYR A 186 2.03 -0.68 1.58
CA TYR A 186 1.72 -1.17 0.24
C TYR A 186 2.04 -2.65 0.13
N VAL A 187 1.06 -3.48 -0.15
CA VAL A 187 1.27 -4.92 -0.35
C VAL A 187 1.39 -5.20 -1.83
N SER A 188 2.48 -5.83 -2.23
CA SER A 188 2.67 -6.32 -3.60
C SER A 188 3.57 -7.56 -3.65
N HIS A 189 3.50 -8.26 -4.77
CA HIS A 189 4.45 -9.31 -5.16
C HIS A 189 5.19 -8.96 -6.46
N ALA A 190 4.93 -7.76 -7.03
CA ALA A 190 5.57 -7.26 -8.24
C ALA A 190 6.76 -6.35 -7.87
N VAL A 191 7.96 -6.73 -8.35
CA VAL A 191 9.21 -6.00 -8.11
C VAL A 191 9.14 -4.57 -8.64
N GLU A 192 8.63 -4.41 -9.86
CA GLU A 192 8.52 -3.12 -10.54
C GLU A 192 7.68 -2.10 -9.74
N GLU A 193 6.57 -2.57 -9.14
CA GLU A 193 5.73 -1.73 -8.30
C GLU A 193 6.48 -1.26 -7.04
N VAL A 194 7.16 -2.19 -6.37
CA VAL A 194 7.87 -1.93 -5.11
C VAL A 194 9.05 -0.98 -5.32
N VAL A 195 9.88 -1.23 -6.33
CA VAL A 195 11.05 -0.39 -6.64
C VAL A 195 10.63 1.04 -6.98
N ARG A 196 9.48 1.19 -7.63
CA ARG A 196 9.00 2.50 -8.07
C ARG A 196 8.45 3.38 -6.95
N ILE A 197 7.80 2.78 -5.94
CA ILE A 197 7.04 3.55 -4.96
C ILE A 197 7.51 3.42 -3.51
N ALA A 198 8.26 2.37 -3.16
CA ALA A 198 8.59 2.08 -1.78
C ALA A 198 9.89 2.74 -1.32
N ASP A 199 9.83 3.40 -0.18
CA ASP A 199 11.01 3.88 0.54
C ASP A 199 11.64 2.75 1.37
N THR A 200 10.80 1.94 1.98
CA THR A 200 11.18 0.79 2.83
C THR A 200 10.51 -0.48 2.34
N VAL A 201 11.24 -1.58 2.33
CA VAL A 201 10.71 -2.91 2.02
C VAL A 201 10.79 -3.81 3.25
N VAL A 202 9.69 -4.49 3.54
CA VAL A 202 9.58 -5.60 4.48
C VAL A 202 9.41 -6.87 3.66
N LEU A 203 10.48 -7.64 3.51
CA LEU A 203 10.46 -8.90 2.78
C LEU A 203 9.88 -10.00 3.67
N MET A 204 8.79 -10.63 3.20
CA MET A 204 8.08 -11.69 3.94
C MET A 204 8.16 -13.04 3.24
N SER A 205 8.38 -14.11 4.02
CA SER A 205 8.34 -15.48 3.53
C SER A 205 7.81 -16.42 4.62
N ALA A 206 6.99 -17.39 4.23
CA ALA A 206 6.46 -18.45 5.10
C ALA A 206 5.90 -17.93 6.45
N GLY A 207 5.29 -16.74 6.45
CA GLY A 207 4.69 -16.13 7.63
C GLY A 207 5.66 -15.32 8.51
N GLY A 208 6.93 -15.25 8.15
CA GLY A 208 7.95 -14.46 8.85
C GLY A 208 8.48 -13.29 8.05
N VAL A 209 9.15 -12.36 8.72
CA VAL A 209 9.91 -11.26 8.11
C VAL A 209 11.34 -11.74 7.93
N LEU A 210 11.86 -11.69 6.70
CA LEU A 210 13.23 -12.08 6.35
C LEU A 210 14.19 -10.90 6.41
N ALA A 211 13.74 -9.73 5.93
CA ALA A 211 14.54 -8.52 5.91
C ALA A 211 13.65 -7.28 5.98
N VAL A 212 14.20 -6.20 6.50
CA VAL A 212 13.60 -4.86 6.52
C VAL A 212 14.70 -3.86 6.19
N GLY A 213 14.45 -2.94 5.28
CA GLY A 213 15.40 -1.90 4.92
C GLY A 213 14.96 -1.06 3.73
N PRO A 214 15.80 -0.11 3.26
CA PRO A 214 15.58 0.61 2.03
C PRO A 214 15.32 -0.33 0.84
N ALA A 215 14.47 0.11 -0.10
CA ALA A 215 14.08 -0.74 -1.23
C ALA A 215 15.29 -1.21 -2.05
N GLU A 216 16.24 -0.33 -2.30
CA GLU A 216 17.50 -0.63 -2.99
C GLU A 216 18.32 -1.74 -2.32
N ASP A 217 18.45 -1.66 -0.98
CA ASP A 217 19.24 -2.61 -0.19
C ASP A 217 18.59 -4.00 -0.16
N VAL A 218 17.26 -4.07 0.08
CA VAL A 218 16.56 -5.34 0.22
C VAL A 218 16.36 -6.02 -1.14
N MET A 219 16.00 -5.25 -2.18
CA MET A 219 15.73 -5.80 -3.51
C MET A 219 17.02 -6.17 -4.26
N GLY A 220 18.14 -5.50 -3.95
CA GLY A 220 19.47 -5.79 -4.54
C GLY A 220 20.15 -7.04 -3.99
N ARG A 221 19.69 -7.63 -2.89
CA ARG A 221 20.36 -8.76 -2.20
C ARG A 221 20.08 -10.12 -2.84
N PRO A 222 21.09 -10.78 -3.42
CA PRO A 222 20.92 -12.10 -4.05
C PRO A 222 20.58 -13.22 -3.06
N ASP A 223 21.07 -13.11 -1.81
CA ASP A 223 20.87 -14.09 -0.74
C ASP A 223 19.44 -14.13 -0.20
N LEU A 224 18.65 -13.08 -0.42
CA LEU A 224 17.24 -13.01 -0.04
C LEU A 224 16.29 -13.52 -1.13
N ARG A 225 16.83 -13.96 -2.28
CA ARG A 225 16.02 -14.52 -3.36
C ARG A 225 15.48 -15.88 -2.93
N PRO A 226 14.16 -16.15 -3.03
CA PRO A 226 13.63 -17.48 -2.79
C PRO A 226 14.27 -18.49 -3.75
N ALA A 227 14.73 -19.64 -3.23
CA ALA A 227 15.46 -20.66 -3.99
C ALA A 227 14.64 -21.31 -5.14
N GLU A 228 13.31 -21.10 -5.17
CA GLU A 228 12.42 -21.66 -6.20
C GLU A 228 11.42 -20.61 -6.70
N GLY A 229 11.43 -20.37 -8.00
CA GLY A 229 10.48 -19.53 -8.74
C GLY A 229 11.15 -18.43 -9.54
N THR A 230 10.53 -18.04 -10.63
CA THR A 230 10.94 -16.93 -11.50
C THR A 230 10.79 -15.58 -10.75
N PHE A 231 11.73 -15.33 -9.86
CA PHE A 231 12.04 -13.99 -9.44
C PHE A 231 12.94 -13.45 -10.55
N GLU A 232 12.43 -12.69 -11.48
CA GLU A 232 13.25 -11.93 -12.40
C GLU A 232 14.04 -10.93 -11.55
N GLY A 233 15.19 -11.38 -11.07
CA GLY A 233 16.07 -10.58 -10.25
C GLY A 233 16.71 -9.52 -11.12
N GLY A 234 16.26 -8.27 -10.99
CA GLY A 234 16.97 -7.10 -11.45
C GLY A 234 17.89 -6.59 -10.35
N ALA A 235 18.98 -5.97 -10.70
CA ALA A 235 19.69 -5.06 -9.81
C ALA A 235 18.98 -3.71 -9.86
N VAL A 236 18.64 -3.16 -8.69
CA VAL A 236 18.23 -1.76 -8.61
C VAL A 236 19.51 -0.95 -8.53
N ILE A 237 19.75 -0.13 -9.53
CA ILE A 237 20.94 0.72 -9.63
C ILE A 237 20.44 2.16 -9.65
N ASP A 238 20.97 2.98 -8.76
CA ASP A 238 20.77 4.42 -8.81
C ASP A 238 21.58 4.98 -9.98
N ALA A 239 20.90 5.54 -10.97
CA ALA A 239 21.53 6.01 -12.20
C ALA A 239 21.08 7.43 -12.53
N ARG A 240 22.04 8.26 -12.97
CA ARG A 240 21.77 9.61 -13.46
C ARG A 240 21.71 9.61 -14.98
N VAL A 241 20.68 10.21 -15.55
CA VAL A 241 20.62 10.49 -16.98
C VAL A 241 21.65 11.58 -17.31
N ILE A 242 22.64 11.28 -18.14
CA ILE A 242 23.69 12.22 -18.58
C ILE A 242 23.44 12.75 -19.99
N GLU A 243 22.74 12.01 -20.84
CA GLU A 243 22.43 12.42 -22.20
C GLU A 243 21.11 11.80 -22.63
N GLN A 244 20.30 12.56 -23.39
CA GLN A 244 19.07 12.06 -24.02
C GLN A 244 19.15 12.27 -25.53
N ASP A 245 18.98 11.22 -26.31
CA ASP A 245 18.80 11.28 -27.75
C ASP A 245 17.29 11.18 -28.05
N MET A 246 16.69 12.34 -28.33
CA MET A 246 15.26 12.46 -28.63
C MET A 246 14.87 11.94 -30.01
N GLU A 247 15.86 11.73 -30.91
CA GLU A 247 15.61 11.18 -32.27
C GLU A 247 15.44 9.65 -32.23
N HIS A 248 16.11 8.99 -31.30
CA HIS A 248 16.15 7.53 -31.20
C HIS A 248 15.50 6.97 -29.93
N ASP A 249 14.88 7.82 -29.12
CA ASP A 249 14.29 7.48 -27.80
C ASP A 249 15.29 6.73 -26.87
N LEU A 250 16.57 7.17 -26.88
CA LEU A 250 17.64 6.60 -26.06
C LEU A 250 18.08 7.58 -24.97
N ALA A 251 18.50 7.02 -23.83
CA ALA A 251 19.15 7.77 -22.77
C ALA A 251 20.44 7.08 -22.34
N THR A 252 21.51 7.87 -22.17
CA THR A 252 22.75 7.40 -21.55
C THR A 252 22.68 7.59 -20.05
N LEU A 253 22.89 6.52 -19.30
CA LEU A 253 22.83 6.50 -17.84
C LEU A 253 24.24 6.35 -17.27
N ALA A 254 24.57 7.09 -16.22
CA ALA A 254 25.74 6.89 -15.39
C ALA A 254 25.35 6.36 -14.02
N PHE A 255 26.09 5.40 -13.49
CA PHE A 255 25.91 4.83 -12.16
C PHE A 255 27.26 4.56 -11.51
N ASP A 256 27.32 4.52 -10.17
CA ASP A 256 28.54 4.23 -9.44
C ASP A 256 28.96 2.77 -9.65
N GLY A 257 30.08 2.57 -10.40
CA GLY A 257 30.66 1.26 -10.72
C GLY A 257 30.57 0.83 -12.18
N GLY A 258 30.15 1.69 -13.09
CA GLY A 258 30.13 1.46 -14.54
C GLY A 258 30.63 2.65 -15.34
#